data_c377ddc27a5ad6a0df5c07da2cb77f9e
#
_entry.id   c377ddc27a5ad6a0df5c07da2cb77f9e
#
_cell.length_a   1.000
_cell.length_b   1.000
_cell.length_c   1.000
_cell.angle_alpha   90.00
_cell.angle_beta   90.00
_cell.angle_gamma   90.00
#
_symmetry.space_group_name_H-M   'P 1'
#
loop_
_entity.id
_entity.type
_entity.pdbx_description
1 polymer ?
#
loop_
_entity_poly.entity_id
_entity_poly.type
_entity_poly.pdbx_seq_one_letter_code
_entity_poly.pdbx_strand_id
1 'polypeptide(L)'
;TNEVVKYPDNMYCVYFHQDPDSKTVAYVGKGTLHRAYQITNRSYDHHVWLLDKLGTHRIQDIVVIKGGQMTGPEATIVESHEIKCCLRRGSDLFNVTHNPFRKTRRENAECNRVFRTENYQYTSEVGSKAGERAQAGTEENCV
;
A
#
# COMPACT_ATOMS: atom_id res chain seq x y z
N THR A 1 -10.96 -11.25 -26.43
CA THR A 1 -11.90 -10.76 -26.31
C THR A 1 -11.98 -9.93 -25.37
N ASN A 2 -12.26 -9.31 -25.45
CA ASN A 2 -12.37 -8.61 -24.69
C ASN A 2 -13.36 -8.64 -23.98
N GLU A 3 -13.64 -9.55 -23.63
CA GLU A 3 -14.57 -9.72 -22.79
C GLU A 3 -14.33 -9.15 -21.56
N VAL A 4 -15.26 -8.77 -20.89
CA VAL A 4 -15.17 -8.28 -19.60
C VAL A 4 -14.64 -9.29 -18.77
N VAL A 5 -13.56 -9.03 -18.22
CA VAL A 5 -12.94 -9.96 -17.38
C VAL A 5 -13.57 -9.88 -16.04
N LYS A 6 -14.19 -10.97 -15.65
CA LYS A 6 -14.60 -11.14 -14.30
C LYS A 6 -13.54 -11.93 -13.63
N TYR A 7 -12.96 -11.39 -12.61
CA TYR A 7 -11.94 -12.13 -11.86
C TYR A 7 -12.65 -13.17 -11.00
N PRO A 8 -12.34 -14.45 -11.18
CA PRO A 8 -12.88 -15.47 -10.29
C PRO A 8 -12.43 -15.24 -8.86
N ASP A 9 -13.13 -15.86 -7.94
CA ASP A 9 -12.82 -15.69 -6.52
C ASP A 9 -11.39 -16.07 -6.18
N ASN A 10 -10.78 -16.96 -6.97
CA ASN A 10 -9.42 -17.40 -6.68
C ASN A 10 -8.37 -16.60 -7.44
N MET A 11 -8.72 -15.41 -7.93
CA MET A 11 -7.77 -14.58 -8.67
C MET A 11 -7.30 -13.38 -7.86
N TYR A 12 -7.52 -13.39 -6.59
CA TYR A 12 -7.03 -12.32 -5.73
C TYR A 12 -5.58 -12.58 -5.34
N CYS A 13 -4.88 -11.51 -5.04
CA CYS A 13 -3.50 -11.59 -4.57
C CYS A 13 -3.34 -10.72 -3.34
N VAL A 14 -2.25 -10.97 -2.63
CA VAL A 14 -1.79 -10.10 -1.56
C VAL A 14 -0.50 -9.47 -2.05
N TYR A 15 -0.37 -8.17 -1.88
CA TYR A 15 0.76 -7.45 -2.44
C TYR A 15 1.29 -6.44 -1.42
N PHE A 16 2.54 -6.06 -1.62
CA PHE A 16 3.17 -4.99 -0.85
C PHE A 16 3.45 -3.83 -1.77
N HIS A 17 3.37 -2.61 -1.23
CA HIS A 17 4.04 -1.48 -1.80
C HIS A 17 5.27 -1.24 -0.95
N GLN A 18 6.43 -1.30 -1.56
CA GLN A 18 7.70 -1.41 -0.85
C GLN A 18 8.70 -0.44 -1.45
N ASP A 19 9.52 0.17 -0.60
CA ASP A 19 10.60 1.02 -1.09
C ASP A 19 11.60 0.13 -1.81
N PRO A 20 11.89 0.39 -3.10
CA PRO A 20 12.80 -0.49 -3.83
C PRO A 20 14.22 -0.48 -3.30
N ASP A 21 14.64 0.63 -2.70
CA ASP A 21 16.00 0.76 -2.21
C ASP A 21 16.19 0.12 -0.85
N SER A 22 15.34 0.48 0.10
CA SER A 22 15.49 -0.01 1.48
C SER A 22 14.76 -1.31 1.72
N LYS A 23 13.84 -1.69 0.82
CA LYS A 23 13.00 -2.87 0.95
C LYS A 23 12.00 -2.77 2.10
N THR A 24 11.82 -1.59 2.64
CA THR A 24 10.85 -1.37 3.72
C THR A 24 9.45 -1.38 3.15
N VAL A 25 8.57 -2.16 3.75
CA VAL A 25 7.18 -2.25 3.30
C VAL A 25 6.40 -1.06 3.82
N ALA A 26 5.67 -0.40 2.93
CA ALA A 26 4.86 0.77 3.29
C ALA A 26 3.37 0.44 3.33
N TYR A 27 2.93 -0.58 2.63
CA TYR A 27 1.52 -0.92 2.56
C TYR A 27 1.34 -2.37 2.18
N VAL A 28 0.36 -3.02 2.79
CA VAL A 28 -0.03 -4.39 2.45
C VAL A 28 -1.47 -4.35 1.97
N GLY A 29 -1.73 -4.92 0.80
CA GLY A 29 -3.08 -4.89 0.25
C GLY A 29 -3.50 -6.23 -0.29
N LYS A 30 -4.79 -6.34 -0.61
CA LYS A 30 -5.34 -7.50 -1.29
C LYS A 30 -6.27 -7.05 -2.39
N GLY A 31 -6.42 -7.88 -3.38
CA GLY A 31 -7.29 -7.58 -4.50
C GLY A 31 -6.75 -8.20 -5.77
N THR A 32 -7.23 -7.70 -6.91
CA THR A 32 -6.74 -8.15 -8.19
C THR A 32 -5.37 -7.56 -8.49
N LEU A 33 -4.69 -8.10 -9.48
CA LEU A 33 -3.43 -7.53 -9.92
C LEU A 33 -3.57 -6.07 -10.32
N HIS A 34 -4.68 -5.76 -11.00
CA HIS A 34 -4.95 -4.38 -11.39
C HIS A 34 -4.91 -3.45 -10.18
N ARG A 35 -5.54 -3.87 -9.08
CA ARG A 35 -5.56 -3.07 -7.86
C ARG A 35 -4.17 -2.90 -7.27
N ALA A 36 -3.34 -3.94 -7.36
CA ALA A 36 -1.99 -3.88 -6.82
C ALA A 36 -1.17 -2.77 -7.46
N TYR A 37 -1.36 -2.56 -8.77
CA TYR A 37 -0.60 -1.55 -9.50
C TYR A 37 -1.30 -0.20 -9.60
N GLN A 38 -2.47 -0.07 -8.99
CA GLN A 38 -3.23 1.16 -9.05
C GLN A 38 -2.71 2.15 -8.01
N ILE A 39 -2.42 3.37 -8.44
CA ILE A 39 -1.92 4.39 -7.51
C ILE A 39 -3.02 5.33 -7.04
N THR A 40 -4.17 5.30 -7.69
CA THR A 40 -5.32 6.12 -7.29
C THR A 40 -6.15 5.39 -6.24
N ASN A 41 -7.08 6.10 -5.62
CA ASN A 41 -7.94 5.55 -4.57
C ASN A 41 -7.12 4.99 -3.42
N ARG A 42 -6.10 5.74 -3.03
CA ARG A 42 -5.28 5.45 -1.88
C ARG A 42 -5.45 6.60 -0.89
N SER A 43 -5.06 6.37 0.37
CA SER A 43 -5.08 7.44 1.34
C SER A 43 -4.09 8.53 0.93
N TYR A 44 -4.25 9.70 1.51
CA TYR A 44 -3.41 10.84 1.17
C TYR A 44 -1.92 10.52 1.31
N ASP A 45 -1.52 10.07 2.48
CA ASP A 45 -0.11 9.79 2.73
C ASP A 45 0.44 8.71 1.79
N HIS A 46 -0.36 7.69 1.54
CA HIS A 46 0.04 6.58 0.68
C HIS A 46 0.24 7.07 -0.76
N HIS A 47 -0.70 7.90 -1.22
CA HIS A 47 -0.61 8.43 -2.58
C HIS A 47 0.61 9.32 -2.75
N VAL A 48 0.89 10.17 -1.76
CA VAL A 48 2.07 11.04 -1.78
C VAL A 48 3.34 10.19 -1.83
N TRP A 49 3.39 9.16 -1.01
CA TRP A 49 4.54 8.26 -0.98
C TRP A 49 4.75 7.58 -2.33
N LEU A 50 3.65 7.10 -2.94
CA LEU A 50 3.75 6.46 -4.25
C LEU A 50 4.28 7.41 -5.31
N LEU A 51 3.78 8.64 -5.34
CA LEU A 51 4.25 9.60 -6.32
C LEU A 51 5.71 9.97 -6.10
N ASP A 52 6.13 10.04 -4.85
CA ASP A 52 7.54 10.31 -4.55
C ASP A 52 8.43 9.19 -5.10
N LYS A 53 8.04 7.94 -4.87
CA LYS A 53 8.84 6.81 -5.34
C LYS A 53 8.82 6.72 -6.87
N LEU A 54 7.70 7.04 -7.49
CA LEU A 54 7.59 6.99 -8.94
C LEU A 54 8.43 8.06 -9.63
N GLY A 55 8.91 9.04 -8.88
CA GLY A 55 9.84 10.02 -9.41
C GLY A 55 11.19 9.42 -9.77
N THR A 56 11.55 8.29 -9.16
CA THR A 56 12.87 7.68 -9.37
C THR A 56 12.79 6.18 -9.67
N HIS A 57 11.61 5.56 -9.52
CA HIS A 57 11.46 4.13 -9.74
C HIS A 57 10.22 3.85 -10.55
N ARG A 58 10.13 2.66 -11.13
CA ARG A 58 8.95 2.23 -11.86
C ARG A 58 8.00 1.54 -10.91
N ILE A 59 6.72 1.54 -11.27
CA ILE A 59 5.71 0.88 -10.42
C ILE A 59 6.03 -0.60 -10.23
N GLN A 60 6.62 -1.25 -11.24
CA GLN A 60 6.97 -2.66 -11.14
C GLN A 60 8.00 -2.93 -10.06
N ASP A 61 8.82 -1.92 -9.73
CA ASP A 61 9.84 -2.07 -8.71
C ASP A 61 9.30 -1.79 -7.32
N ILE A 62 8.13 -1.16 -7.23
CA ILE A 62 7.50 -0.82 -5.96
C ILE A 62 6.54 -1.92 -5.50
N VAL A 63 5.86 -2.56 -6.44
CA VAL A 63 4.85 -3.57 -6.12
C VAL A 63 5.49 -4.93 -6.02
N VAL A 64 5.24 -5.61 -4.91
CA VAL A 64 5.73 -6.98 -4.69
C VAL A 64 4.50 -7.87 -4.46
N ILE A 65 4.34 -8.89 -5.26
CA ILE A 65 3.23 -9.82 -5.12
C ILE A 65 3.65 -10.95 -4.19
N LYS A 66 2.99 -11.05 -3.04
CA LYS A 66 3.36 -12.04 -2.03
C LYS A 66 2.64 -13.37 -2.23
N GLY A 67 1.47 -13.35 -2.82
CA GLY A 67 0.75 -14.56 -3.12
C GLY A 67 -0.41 -14.24 -4.02
N GLY A 68 -0.77 -15.17 -4.88
CA GLY A 68 -1.83 -14.95 -5.86
C GLY A 68 -2.74 -16.14 -5.97
N GLN A 69 -3.74 -16.01 -6.83
CA GLN A 69 -4.71 -17.06 -7.11
C GLN A 69 -5.43 -17.52 -5.85
N MET A 70 -5.81 -16.56 -5.02
CA MET A 70 -6.51 -16.83 -3.76
C MET A 70 -7.97 -16.45 -3.88
N THR A 71 -8.80 -17.10 -3.08
CA THR A 71 -10.17 -16.62 -2.89
C THR A 71 -10.12 -15.34 -2.06
N GLY A 72 -11.23 -14.60 -2.05
CA GLY A 72 -11.33 -13.43 -1.22
C GLY A 72 -11.05 -13.70 0.26
N PRO A 73 -11.69 -14.71 0.86
CA PRO A 73 -11.41 -15.04 2.25
C PRO A 73 -9.95 -15.41 2.51
N GLU A 74 -9.34 -16.19 1.61
CA GLU A 74 -7.93 -16.54 1.76
C GLU A 74 -7.04 -15.30 1.73
N ALA A 75 -7.31 -14.41 0.80
CA ALA A 75 -6.52 -13.19 0.68
C ALA A 75 -6.66 -12.33 1.95
N THR A 76 -7.84 -12.30 2.53
CA THR A 76 -8.07 -11.55 3.76
C THR A 76 -7.21 -12.09 4.90
N ILE A 77 -7.13 -13.40 5.03
CA ILE A 77 -6.33 -14.02 6.08
C ILE A 77 -4.86 -13.73 5.88
N VAL A 78 -4.39 -13.88 4.64
CA VAL A 78 -2.97 -13.65 4.33
C VAL A 78 -2.61 -12.17 4.53
N GLU A 79 -3.47 -11.28 4.08
CA GLU A 79 -3.24 -9.85 4.25
C GLU A 79 -3.11 -9.49 5.73
N SER A 80 -4.03 -9.98 6.55
CA SER A 80 -4.02 -9.72 7.98
C SER A 80 -2.73 -10.22 8.62
N HIS A 81 -2.29 -11.41 8.24
CA HIS A 81 -1.05 -11.97 8.74
C HIS A 81 0.15 -11.13 8.36
N GLU A 82 0.23 -10.71 7.11
CA GLU A 82 1.36 -9.92 6.63
C GLU A 82 1.40 -8.55 7.29
N ILE A 83 0.25 -7.93 7.53
CA ILE A 83 0.20 -6.67 8.23
C ILE A 83 0.80 -6.82 9.62
N LYS A 84 0.39 -7.86 10.34
CA LYS A 84 0.89 -8.09 11.69
C LYS A 84 2.39 -8.37 11.69
N CYS A 85 2.88 -9.13 10.72
CA CYS A 85 4.31 -9.39 10.61
C CYS A 85 5.09 -8.11 10.37
N CYS A 86 4.62 -7.27 9.45
CA CYS A 86 5.31 -6.02 9.14
C CYS A 86 5.33 -5.10 10.35
N LEU A 87 4.22 -5.02 11.07
CA LEU A 87 4.17 -4.17 12.26
C LEU A 87 5.13 -4.67 13.34
N ARG A 88 5.28 -5.98 13.49
CA ARG A 88 6.21 -6.54 14.46
C ARG A 88 7.66 -6.19 14.12
N ARG A 89 7.94 -5.99 12.86
CA ARG A 89 9.28 -5.58 12.44
C ARG A 89 9.51 -4.10 12.55
N GLY A 90 8.49 -3.33 12.92
CA GLY A 90 8.61 -1.90 13.05
C GLY A 90 8.31 -1.14 11.77
N SER A 91 7.71 -1.76 10.77
CA SER A 91 7.31 -1.06 9.56
C SER A 91 6.24 -0.03 9.86
N ASP A 92 6.35 1.12 9.23
CA ASP A 92 5.34 2.18 9.36
C ASP A 92 4.39 2.08 8.17
N LEU A 93 3.35 1.27 8.33
CA LEU A 93 2.43 0.98 7.24
C LEU A 93 1.37 2.05 7.09
N PHE A 94 0.96 2.31 5.86
CA PHE A 94 -0.17 3.20 5.59
C PHE A 94 -1.52 2.54 5.85
N ASN A 95 -1.52 1.25 6.12
CA ASN A 95 -2.74 0.52 6.43
C ASN A 95 -3.43 1.11 7.67
N VAL A 96 -4.76 1.16 7.64
CA VAL A 96 -5.55 1.58 8.80
C VAL A 96 -6.09 0.36 9.51
N THR A 97 -6.64 -0.58 8.76
CA THR A 97 -7.19 -1.82 9.30
C THR A 97 -6.07 -2.65 9.90
N HIS A 98 -6.28 -3.17 11.09
CA HIS A 98 -5.32 -3.99 11.83
C HIS A 98 -4.05 -3.24 12.23
N ASN A 99 -4.06 -1.91 12.13
CA ASN A 99 -2.88 -1.11 12.44
C ASN A 99 -3.22 -0.09 13.51
N PRO A 100 -2.87 -0.35 14.78
CA PRO A 100 -3.22 0.56 15.86
C PRO A 100 -2.46 1.88 15.83
N PHE A 101 -1.44 1.99 14.99
CA PHE A 101 -0.62 3.19 14.93
C PHE A 101 -1.12 4.19 13.89
N ARG A 102 -2.20 3.90 13.20
CA ARG A 102 -2.72 4.78 12.17
C ARG A 102 -4.04 5.42 12.60
N LYS A 103 -4.36 6.52 11.94
CA LYS A 103 -5.63 7.22 12.16
C LYS A 103 -6.79 6.30 11.84
N THR A 104 -7.91 6.53 12.50
CA THR A 104 -9.13 5.80 12.22
C THR A 104 -9.56 6.08 10.79
N ARG A 105 -10.47 5.25 10.30
CA ARG A 105 -11.03 5.47 8.96
C ARG A 105 -11.59 6.86 8.78
N ARG A 106 -12.25 7.36 9.83
CA ARG A 106 -12.86 8.68 9.78
C ARG A 106 -11.82 9.77 9.61
N GLU A 107 -10.77 9.71 10.41
CA GLU A 107 -9.68 10.69 10.33
C GLU A 107 -8.99 10.61 8.99
N ASN A 108 -8.80 9.41 8.48
CA ASN A 108 -8.15 9.21 7.21
C ASN A 108 -9.02 9.75 6.06
N ALA A 109 -10.33 9.57 6.16
CA ALA A 109 -11.26 10.10 5.16
C ALA A 109 -11.23 11.63 5.14
N GLU A 110 -11.08 12.25 6.32
CA GLU A 110 -11.01 13.69 6.40
C GLU A 110 -9.75 14.22 5.72
N CYS A 111 -8.62 13.57 5.92
CA CYS A 111 -7.39 13.94 5.24
C CYS A 111 -7.54 13.85 3.73
N ASN A 112 -8.18 12.78 3.26
CA ASN A 112 -8.39 12.60 1.83
C ASN A 112 -9.33 13.66 1.27
N ARG A 113 -10.35 14.06 2.04
CA ARG A 113 -11.28 15.08 1.61
C ARG A 113 -10.56 16.41 1.43
N VAL A 114 -9.73 16.77 2.39
CA VAL A 114 -8.97 18.01 2.31
C VAL A 114 -8.04 17.99 1.12
N PHE A 115 -7.37 16.86 0.90
CA PHE A 115 -6.48 16.71 -0.24
C PHE A 115 -7.20 16.96 -1.56
N ARG A 116 -8.41 16.43 -1.70
CA ARG A 116 -9.16 16.57 -2.94
C ARG A 116 -9.70 17.98 -3.14
N THR A 117 -10.23 18.58 -2.07
CA THR A 117 -10.88 19.88 -2.20
C THR A 117 -9.89 21.00 -2.38
N GLU A 118 -8.72 20.90 -1.85
CA GLU A 118 -7.74 21.97 -1.94
C GLU A 118 -6.87 21.85 -3.18
N ASN A 119 -7.21 20.93 -4.07
CA ASN A 119 -6.44 20.76 -5.29
C ASN A 119 -4.96 20.73 -4.97
N TYR A 120 -4.60 19.88 -4.06
CA TYR A 120 -3.31 19.83 -3.47
C TYR A 120 -2.21 19.56 -4.50
N GLN A 121 -1.11 20.28 -4.36
CA GLN A 121 0.05 20.05 -5.19
C GLN A 121 1.14 19.44 -4.36
N TYR A 122 1.77 18.40 -4.89
CA TYR A 122 2.84 17.76 -4.17
C TYR A 122 4.03 18.65 -4.12
N THR A 123 4.65 18.70 -2.94
CA THR A 123 5.93 19.36 -2.78
C THR A 123 6.94 18.27 -2.46
N SER A 124 8.18 18.54 -2.76
CA SER A 124 9.22 17.58 -2.41
C SER A 124 9.27 17.37 -0.91
N GLU A 125 8.91 18.37 -0.13
CA GLU A 125 8.90 18.24 1.32
C GLU A 125 7.89 17.19 1.77
N VAL A 126 6.67 17.22 1.22
CA VAL A 126 5.65 16.25 1.57
C VAL A 126 6.06 14.85 1.12
N GLY A 127 6.56 14.74 -0.09
CA GLY A 127 7.03 13.47 -0.60
C GLY A 127 8.16 12.90 0.26
N SER A 128 9.10 13.75 0.66
CA SER A 128 10.21 13.30 1.49
C SER A 128 9.73 12.76 2.83
N LYS A 129 8.76 13.42 3.45
CA LYS A 129 8.24 12.94 4.73
C LYS A 129 7.60 11.57 4.59
N ALA A 130 6.84 11.36 3.53
CA ALA A 130 6.22 10.06 3.30
C ALA A 130 7.28 8.99 3.07
N GLY A 131 8.32 9.32 2.31
CA GLY A 131 9.40 8.38 2.06
C GLY A 131 10.17 8.03 3.31
N GLU A 132 10.48 9.02 4.14
CA GLU A 132 11.20 8.79 5.39
C GLU A 132 10.40 7.87 6.29
N ARG A 133 9.10 8.09 6.39
CA ARG A 133 8.26 7.26 7.23
C ARG A 133 8.23 5.82 6.75
N ALA A 134 8.18 5.62 5.44
CA ALA A 134 8.17 4.28 4.88
C ALA A 134 9.47 3.55 5.13
N GLN A 135 10.58 4.28 5.23
CA GLN A 135 11.89 3.68 5.44
C GLN A 135 12.23 3.47 6.90
N ALA A 136 11.38 3.89 7.80
CA ALA A 136 11.66 3.77 9.23
C ALA A 136 11.58 2.34 9.73
N GLY A 137 10.91 1.47 9.03
CA GLY A 137 10.74 0.09 9.46
C GLY A 137 11.95 -0.76 9.12
N THR A 138 11.99 -1.95 9.69
CA THR A 138 13.08 -2.88 9.41
C THR A 138 12.78 -3.64 8.14
N GLU A 139 13.84 -4.23 7.62
CA GLU A 139 13.76 -4.88 6.36
C GLU A 139 13.62 -6.35 6.41
N GLU A 140 13.46 -6.94 7.54
CA GLU A 140 13.44 -8.38 7.65
C GLU A 140 12.24 -8.97 6.96
N ASN A 141 12.40 -10.15 6.42
CA ASN A 141 11.30 -10.83 5.75
C ASN A 141 10.28 -11.33 6.75
N CYS A 142 9.04 -11.12 6.43
CA CYS A 142 7.95 -11.68 7.20
C CYS A 142 7.63 -13.04 6.62
N VAL A 143 7.93 -14.06 7.34
CA VAL A 143 7.74 -15.42 6.84
C VAL A 143 6.54 -16.03 7.48
#